data_13a223cbd415e1ac6686bbde96cde2c3
#
_entry.id   13a223cbd415e1ac6686bbde96cde2c3
#
_cell.length_a   1.000
_cell.length_b   1.000
_cell.length_c   1.000
_cell.angle_alpha   90.00
_cell.angle_beta   90.00
_cell.angle_gamma   90.00
#
_symmetry.space_group_name_H-M   'P 1'
#
loop_
_entity.id
_entity.type
_entity.pdbx_description
1 polymer ?
#
loop_
_entity_poly.entity_id
_entity_poly.type
_entity_poly.pdbx_seq_one_letter_code
_entity_poly.pdbx_strand_id
1 'polypeptide(L)'
;MPEALVVSFSNIMDSNSYRAGGTDDPLIAGRERVLGPAYRLFYDEPVHLVRGQGSHLYDADGVRYLDAYNNVASVGHSHPHVVDAVCRQMATLNTHTRYLHRGIVDYSERLLATMPAEVGQVMYACTGSEVNDLALRVAEKYTGATGFVITRDAYHGNTTAVAAISPSLGGGTIIGPNVGVVAPPDTYRMPAGGLESRFAADVAGAADDLAAAGYGLSALIVDTVFSSDGIYPDPVLGSAVEEVRRRGGVVIADEVQPGFARTGASMWGFTRHGVVPDIVTMGKPMGNGVPVAAMAARPDVLEPFAVDVPYFNTFGGNPVSMAAASAVLDVIEDEGLLSNAATVGDTLRSRLSAIDDPQVGDVRGAGLYIGVEIVSDPQTKEPDRAAARRLVNALRDRGVPVSVGGHDGNVLKIRP
;
A
#
# COMPACT_ATOMS: atom_id res chain seq x y z
N MET A 1 -6.84 33.48 -12.03
CA MET A 1 -6.40 32.23 -11.40
C MET A 1 -7.68 31.44 -11.11
N PRO A 2 -7.89 30.23 -11.63
CA PRO A 2 -9.04 29.45 -11.22
C PRO A 2 -8.91 29.17 -9.72
N GLU A 3 -10.03 29.35 -8.99
CA GLU A 3 -10.12 28.95 -7.58
C GLU A 3 -9.70 27.48 -7.48
N ALA A 4 -8.65 27.23 -6.72
CA ALA A 4 -8.26 25.86 -6.38
C ALA A 4 -9.48 25.24 -5.70
N LEU A 5 -10.03 24.18 -6.29
CA LEU A 5 -11.01 23.33 -5.61
C LEU A 5 -10.37 22.94 -4.28
N VAL A 6 -10.89 23.47 -3.18
CA VAL A 6 -10.54 23.01 -1.84
C VAL A 6 -11.23 21.65 -1.67
N VAL A 7 -10.63 20.62 -2.26
CA VAL A 7 -11.02 19.24 -1.99
C VAL A 7 -10.57 18.95 -0.56
N SER A 8 -11.52 18.69 0.33
CA SER A 8 -11.21 18.24 1.68
C SER A 8 -10.65 16.82 1.58
N PHE A 9 -9.33 16.70 1.64
CA PHE A 9 -8.69 15.38 1.65
C PHE A 9 -8.73 14.78 3.06
N SER A 10 -9.02 13.48 3.14
CA SER A 10 -8.91 12.74 4.39
C SER A 10 -7.44 12.66 4.83
N ASN A 11 -7.19 12.71 6.12
CA ASN A 11 -5.87 12.44 6.67
C ASN A 11 -5.86 11.08 7.35
N ILE A 12 -5.45 10.05 6.62
CA ILE A 12 -5.40 8.68 7.16
C ILE A 12 -4.43 8.53 8.33
N MET A 13 -3.43 9.42 8.42
CA MET A 13 -2.46 9.41 9.53
C MET A 13 -3.07 9.95 10.84
N ASP A 14 -4.14 10.73 10.76
CA ASP A 14 -4.83 11.27 11.94
C ASP A 14 -6.08 10.48 12.36
N SER A 15 -6.52 9.53 11.55
CA SER A 15 -7.79 8.83 11.79
C SER A 15 -7.84 8.08 13.12
N ASN A 16 -6.71 7.52 13.56
CA ASN A 16 -6.54 6.82 14.85
C ASN A 16 -5.54 7.51 15.77
N SER A 17 -5.16 8.76 15.50
CA SER A 17 -4.09 9.42 16.25
C SER A 17 -4.45 9.59 17.70
N TYR A 18 -3.49 9.27 18.57
CA TYR A 18 -3.49 9.66 19.98
C TYR A 18 -3.67 11.19 20.09
N ARG A 19 -4.59 11.59 20.90
CA ARG A 19 -4.79 13.01 21.22
C ARG A 19 -4.27 13.22 22.64
N ALA A 20 -3.17 13.97 22.77
CA ALA A 20 -2.57 14.30 24.05
C ALA A 20 -3.64 14.82 25.03
N GLY A 21 -3.82 14.15 26.13
CA GLY A 21 -4.88 14.42 27.10
C GLY A 21 -4.61 13.79 28.46
N GLY A 22 -3.33 13.65 28.86
CA GLY A 22 -3.00 13.42 30.24
C GLY A 22 -2.44 12.05 30.62
N THR A 23 -1.52 11.49 29.84
CA THR A 23 -0.65 10.45 30.38
C THR A 23 0.68 11.06 30.80
N ASP A 24 1.06 10.92 32.07
CA ASP A 24 2.40 11.24 32.58
C ASP A 24 3.44 10.18 32.14
N ASP A 25 3.21 9.50 30.99
CA ASP A 25 4.13 8.48 30.51
C ASP A 25 5.45 9.12 30.04
N PRO A 26 6.58 8.83 30.69
CA PRO A 26 7.88 9.40 30.36
C PRO A 26 8.34 9.08 28.92
N LEU A 27 7.90 7.93 28.34
CA LEU A 27 8.26 7.54 26.99
C LEU A 27 7.52 8.40 25.96
N ILE A 28 6.25 8.72 26.19
CA ILE A 28 5.47 9.64 25.35
C ILE A 28 6.10 11.02 25.40
N ALA A 29 6.36 11.56 26.62
CA ALA A 29 7.01 12.86 26.78
C ALA A 29 8.40 12.92 26.14
N GLY A 30 9.20 11.84 26.30
CA GLY A 30 10.49 11.70 25.63
C GLY A 30 10.38 11.72 24.11
N ARG A 31 9.42 10.98 23.57
CA ARG A 31 9.14 10.90 22.13
C ARG A 31 8.73 12.26 21.54
N GLU A 32 7.82 12.96 22.18
CA GLU A 32 7.39 14.30 21.77
C GLU A 32 8.56 15.28 21.72
N ARG A 33 9.42 15.24 22.74
CA ARG A 33 10.60 16.13 22.82
C ARG A 33 11.61 15.89 21.69
N VAL A 34 11.87 14.64 21.30
CA VAL A 34 12.95 14.31 20.35
C VAL A 34 12.49 14.03 18.92
N LEU A 35 11.24 13.58 18.71
CA LEU A 35 10.68 13.32 17.40
C LEU A 35 9.69 14.40 16.95
N GLY A 36 9.21 15.23 17.87
CA GLY A 36 8.23 16.27 17.61
C GLY A 36 6.83 15.71 17.25
N PRO A 37 5.89 16.61 16.86
CA PRO A 37 4.49 16.26 16.69
C PRO A 37 4.16 15.54 15.36
N ALA A 38 5.13 15.42 14.44
CA ALA A 38 4.89 14.79 13.14
C ALA A 38 4.69 13.27 13.22
N TYR A 39 5.33 12.61 14.19
CA TYR A 39 5.19 11.18 14.41
C TYR A 39 3.97 10.87 15.28
N ARG A 40 2.84 10.61 14.66
CA ARG A 40 1.58 10.31 15.36
C ARG A 40 1.62 8.93 16.03
N LEU A 41 1.18 8.85 17.27
CA LEU A 41 0.85 7.60 17.95
C LEU A 41 -0.60 7.22 17.63
N PHE A 42 -0.92 5.94 17.77
CA PHE A 42 -2.27 5.41 17.57
C PHE A 42 -2.92 5.05 18.91
N TYR A 43 -4.24 5.00 18.87
CA TYR A 43 -5.14 4.68 19.97
C TYR A 43 -5.23 5.77 21.05
N ASP A 44 -6.32 5.77 21.79
CA ASP A 44 -6.51 6.70 22.91
C ASP A 44 -5.50 6.39 24.05
N GLU A 45 -5.10 5.12 24.17
CA GLU A 45 -3.97 4.66 24.99
C GLU A 45 -2.93 3.98 24.10
N PRO A 46 -1.82 4.63 23.78
CA PRO A 46 -0.75 4.06 22.96
C PRO A 46 -0.16 2.78 23.53
N VAL A 47 0.28 1.86 22.70
CA VAL A 47 0.87 0.57 23.11
C VAL A 47 2.39 0.66 23.09
N HIS A 48 3.04 0.29 24.19
CA HIS A 48 4.50 0.17 24.29
C HIS A 48 4.93 -1.25 23.91
N LEU A 49 5.15 -1.52 22.64
CA LEU A 49 5.56 -2.84 22.13
C LEU A 49 7.04 -3.10 22.40
N VAL A 50 7.37 -4.32 22.90
CA VAL A 50 8.74 -4.75 23.19
C VAL A 50 9.13 -6.04 22.49
N ARG A 51 8.18 -6.84 21.97
CA ARG A 51 8.44 -8.11 21.28
C ARG A 51 7.37 -8.42 20.26
N GLY A 52 7.77 -9.09 19.18
CA GLY A 52 6.88 -9.71 18.19
C GLY A 52 7.25 -11.16 17.94
N GLN A 53 6.26 -12.02 17.69
CA GLN A 53 6.48 -13.43 17.36
C GLN A 53 5.28 -13.96 16.54
N GLY A 54 5.53 -14.43 15.33
CA GLY A 54 4.45 -14.86 14.42
C GLY A 54 3.43 -13.75 14.22
N SER A 55 2.16 -14.05 14.39
CA SER A 55 1.07 -13.06 14.28
C SER A 55 0.80 -12.25 15.56
N HIS A 56 1.69 -12.32 16.57
CA HIS A 56 1.47 -11.67 17.86
C HIS A 56 2.54 -10.64 18.20
N LEU A 57 2.06 -9.56 18.84
CA LEU A 57 2.87 -8.54 19.48
C LEU A 57 2.70 -8.61 21.00
N TYR A 58 3.69 -8.12 21.72
CA TYR A 58 3.67 -8.10 23.19
C TYR A 58 4.15 -6.74 23.68
N ASP A 59 3.44 -6.18 24.65
CA ASP A 59 3.85 -4.93 25.29
C ASP A 59 4.81 -5.17 26.48
N ALA A 60 5.20 -4.07 27.13
CA ALA A 60 6.11 -4.07 28.26
C ALA A 60 5.53 -4.78 29.51
N ASP A 61 4.21 -4.86 29.63
CA ASP A 61 3.50 -5.52 30.73
C ASP A 61 3.23 -7.01 30.43
N GLY A 62 3.65 -7.49 29.24
CA GLY A 62 3.48 -8.87 28.81
C GLY A 62 2.11 -9.18 28.20
N VAL A 63 1.27 -8.17 27.98
CA VAL A 63 -0.01 -8.35 27.29
C VAL A 63 0.24 -8.76 25.84
N ARG A 64 -0.49 -9.78 25.40
CA ARG A 64 -0.41 -10.32 24.05
C ARG A 64 -1.48 -9.72 23.15
N TYR A 65 -1.08 -9.21 21.98
CA TYR A 65 -1.93 -8.67 20.95
C TYR A 65 -1.87 -9.54 19.69
N LEU A 66 -3.03 -9.85 19.09
CA LEU A 66 -3.11 -10.40 17.73
C LEU A 66 -2.97 -9.25 16.73
N ASP A 67 -1.85 -9.18 16.03
CA ASP A 67 -1.61 -8.09 15.08
C ASP A 67 -2.51 -8.22 13.85
N ALA A 68 -3.51 -7.38 13.78
CA ALA A 68 -4.41 -7.27 12.64
C ALA A 68 -4.22 -5.93 11.88
N TYR A 69 -3.11 -5.23 12.18
CA TYR A 69 -2.80 -3.92 11.61
C TYR A 69 -1.57 -3.93 10.70
N ASN A 70 -0.49 -4.63 11.11
CA ASN A 70 0.84 -4.43 10.55
C ASN A 70 1.09 -5.28 9.32
N ASN A 71 0.94 -4.70 8.13
CA ASN A 71 1.19 -5.37 6.85
C ASN A 71 2.68 -5.36 6.42
N VAL A 72 3.61 -5.14 7.33
CA VAL A 72 5.07 -5.18 7.07
C VAL A 72 5.62 -6.58 7.35
N ALA A 73 5.31 -7.15 8.51
CA ALA A 73 5.76 -8.49 8.90
C ALA A 73 4.83 -9.58 8.36
N SER A 74 4.64 -9.64 7.05
CA SER A 74 3.61 -10.48 6.41
C SER A 74 3.83 -11.99 6.53
N VAL A 75 5.05 -12.43 6.81
CA VAL A 75 5.36 -13.84 7.11
C VAL A 75 5.50 -14.07 8.63
N GLY A 76 5.10 -13.09 9.43
CA GLY A 76 5.14 -13.12 10.89
C GLY A 76 6.34 -12.39 11.49
N HIS A 77 6.09 -11.78 12.65
CA HIS A 77 7.13 -11.08 13.42
C HIS A 77 8.25 -12.03 13.82
N SER A 78 9.50 -11.58 13.65
CA SER A 78 10.71 -12.32 14.04
C SER A 78 10.74 -13.75 13.49
N HIS A 79 10.30 -13.95 12.24
CA HIS A 79 10.30 -15.26 11.61
C HIS A 79 11.71 -15.86 11.59
N PRO A 80 11.95 -17.07 12.14
CA PRO A 80 13.31 -17.59 12.33
C PRO A 80 14.11 -17.67 11.03
N HIS A 81 13.50 -18.14 9.94
CA HIS A 81 14.16 -18.27 8.64
C HIS A 81 14.67 -16.92 8.11
N VAL A 82 13.85 -15.85 8.23
CA VAL A 82 14.24 -14.49 7.82
C VAL A 82 15.35 -13.95 8.72
N VAL A 83 15.21 -14.09 10.05
CA VAL A 83 16.22 -13.63 11.01
C VAL A 83 17.56 -14.32 10.76
N ASP A 84 17.58 -15.64 10.56
CA ASP A 84 18.80 -16.41 10.30
C ASP A 84 19.45 -16.00 8.97
N ALA A 85 18.69 -15.79 7.91
CA ALA A 85 19.20 -15.34 6.61
C ALA A 85 19.88 -13.98 6.73
N VAL A 86 19.23 -13.02 7.40
CA VAL A 86 19.77 -11.68 7.67
C VAL A 86 21.06 -11.76 8.49
N CYS A 87 21.07 -12.51 9.59
CA CYS A 87 22.24 -12.63 10.47
C CYS A 87 23.44 -13.26 9.75
N ARG A 88 23.23 -14.35 8.98
CA ARG A 88 24.29 -15.00 8.22
C ARG A 88 24.88 -14.06 7.15
N GLN A 89 24.02 -13.37 6.41
CA GLN A 89 24.48 -12.47 5.36
C GLN A 89 25.20 -11.25 5.93
N MET A 90 24.70 -10.67 7.02
CA MET A 90 25.33 -9.54 7.70
C MET A 90 26.72 -9.89 8.22
N ALA A 91 26.91 -11.11 8.73
CA ALA A 91 28.20 -11.62 9.19
C ALA A 91 29.18 -11.90 8.04
N THR A 92 28.72 -11.99 6.80
CA THR A 92 29.53 -12.33 5.64
C THR A 92 29.95 -11.09 4.85
N LEU A 93 28.96 -10.34 4.36
CA LEU A 93 29.15 -9.16 3.51
C LEU A 93 27.85 -8.35 3.41
N ASN A 94 27.94 -7.04 3.60
CA ASN A 94 26.92 -6.11 3.17
C ASN A 94 27.55 -4.93 2.44
N THR A 95 27.19 -4.73 1.16
CA THR A 95 27.75 -3.70 0.28
C THR A 95 26.71 -3.25 -0.75
N HIS A 96 27.08 -2.36 -1.64
CA HIS A 96 26.19 -1.83 -2.67
C HIS A 96 26.29 -2.60 -4.00
N THR A 97 25.38 -2.35 -4.92
CA THR A 97 25.19 -3.06 -6.20
C THR A 97 26.28 -2.79 -7.27
N ARG A 98 27.28 -1.95 -6.99
CA ARG A 98 28.40 -1.73 -7.91
C ARG A 98 29.38 -2.90 -7.96
N TYR A 99 29.28 -3.86 -7.05
CA TYR A 99 30.01 -5.11 -7.05
C TYR A 99 29.10 -6.27 -7.44
N LEU A 100 29.66 -7.26 -8.08
CA LEU A 100 28.93 -8.48 -8.42
C LEU A 100 28.59 -9.25 -7.15
N HIS A 101 27.32 -9.57 -6.99
CA HIS A 101 26.83 -10.43 -5.92
C HIS A 101 25.70 -11.32 -6.46
N ARG A 102 25.80 -12.64 -6.27
CA ARG A 102 24.85 -13.59 -6.81
C ARG A 102 23.44 -13.39 -6.25
N GLY A 103 23.30 -13.09 -4.95
CA GLY A 103 22.02 -13.00 -4.28
C GLY A 103 21.02 -12.01 -4.89
N ILE A 104 21.50 -10.89 -5.48
CA ILE A 104 20.60 -9.96 -6.16
C ILE A 104 20.08 -10.54 -7.48
N VAL A 105 20.89 -11.31 -8.20
CA VAL A 105 20.48 -11.95 -9.46
C VAL A 105 19.49 -13.06 -9.17
N ASP A 106 19.83 -13.97 -8.26
CA ASP A 106 18.99 -15.12 -7.90
C ASP A 106 17.63 -14.67 -7.37
N TYR A 107 17.61 -13.63 -6.51
CA TYR A 107 16.36 -13.06 -6.02
C TYR A 107 15.56 -12.39 -7.14
N SER A 108 16.20 -11.61 -8.02
CA SER A 108 15.53 -10.93 -9.13
C SER A 108 14.85 -11.91 -10.08
N GLU A 109 15.55 -13.02 -10.42
CA GLU A 109 14.98 -14.09 -11.26
C GLU A 109 13.75 -14.72 -10.61
N ARG A 110 13.82 -15.05 -9.32
CA ARG A 110 12.68 -15.60 -8.57
C ARG A 110 11.52 -14.63 -8.48
N LEU A 111 11.78 -13.36 -8.18
CA LEU A 111 10.76 -12.32 -8.09
C LEU A 111 10.04 -12.12 -9.43
N LEU A 112 10.79 -11.99 -10.51
CA LEU A 112 10.24 -11.81 -11.86
C LEU A 112 9.46 -13.05 -12.34
N ALA A 113 9.87 -14.25 -11.93
CA ALA A 113 9.12 -15.46 -12.22
C ALA A 113 7.71 -15.50 -11.61
N THR A 114 7.42 -14.65 -10.62
CA THR A 114 6.06 -14.51 -10.04
C THR A 114 5.19 -13.51 -10.80
N MET A 115 5.72 -12.81 -11.80
CA MET A 115 5.07 -11.76 -12.56
C MET A 115 4.71 -12.20 -13.98
N PRO A 116 3.85 -11.47 -14.70
CA PRO A 116 3.66 -11.66 -16.13
C PRO A 116 4.99 -11.53 -16.90
N ALA A 117 5.15 -12.29 -17.97
CA ALA A 117 6.39 -12.37 -18.74
C ALA A 117 6.82 -11.02 -19.37
N GLU A 118 5.86 -10.10 -19.54
CA GLU A 118 6.09 -8.74 -20.03
C GLU A 118 6.89 -7.88 -19.04
N VAL A 119 6.80 -8.16 -17.72
CA VAL A 119 7.52 -7.45 -16.66
C VAL A 119 8.84 -8.16 -16.42
N GLY A 120 9.88 -7.74 -17.11
CA GLY A 120 11.14 -8.50 -17.24
C GLY A 120 12.37 -7.88 -16.60
N GLN A 121 12.29 -6.70 -16.00
CA GLN A 121 13.44 -6.04 -15.36
C GLN A 121 13.05 -5.43 -14.02
N VAL A 122 14.01 -5.35 -13.07
CA VAL A 122 13.77 -4.85 -11.72
C VAL A 122 14.88 -3.91 -11.26
N MET A 123 14.47 -2.84 -10.53
CA MET A 123 15.36 -1.89 -9.86
C MET A 123 15.02 -1.83 -8.37
N TYR A 124 16.04 -1.69 -7.51
CA TYR A 124 15.88 -1.77 -6.06
C TYR A 124 16.12 -0.42 -5.38
N ALA A 125 15.32 -0.16 -4.33
CA ALA A 125 15.51 0.92 -3.37
C ALA A 125 15.21 0.39 -1.95
N CYS A 126 15.02 1.29 -0.98
CA CYS A 126 14.77 0.89 0.42
C CYS A 126 13.32 1.05 0.85
N THR A 127 12.55 1.90 0.18
CA THR A 127 11.18 2.25 0.59
C THR A 127 10.21 2.30 -0.58
N GLY A 128 8.92 2.08 -0.30
CA GLY A 128 7.85 2.26 -1.29
C GLY A 128 7.84 3.69 -1.88
N SER A 129 8.17 4.71 -1.08
CA SER A 129 8.26 6.09 -1.56
C SER A 129 9.33 6.29 -2.62
N GLU A 130 10.52 5.69 -2.42
CA GLU A 130 11.62 5.78 -3.40
C GLU A 130 11.28 5.05 -4.70
N VAL A 131 10.68 3.87 -4.64
CA VAL A 131 10.35 3.11 -5.86
C VAL A 131 9.16 3.71 -6.60
N ASN A 132 8.21 4.32 -5.91
CA ASN A 132 7.16 5.09 -6.56
C ASN A 132 7.71 6.36 -7.23
N ASP A 133 8.62 7.08 -6.57
CA ASP A 133 9.34 8.22 -7.17
C ASP A 133 10.09 7.80 -8.43
N LEU A 134 10.82 6.67 -8.37
CA LEU A 134 11.51 6.10 -9.51
C LEU A 134 10.54 5.72 -10.64
N ALA A 135 9.38 5.13 -10.30
CA ALA A 135 8.35 4.75 -11.26
C ALA A 135 7.78 5.97 -12.02
N LEU A 136 7.54 7.08 -11.30
CA LEU A 136 7.12 8.34 -11.94
C LEU A 136 8.16 8.82 -12.96
N ARG A 137 9.44 8.83 -12.57
CA ARG A 137 10.55 9.26 -13.45
C ARG A 137 10.70 8.37 -14.68
N VAL A 138 10.53 7.05 -14.53
CA VAL A 138 10.57 6.10 -15.64
C VAL A 138 9.38 6.33 -16.59
N ALA A 139 8.19 6.52 -16.04
CA ALA A 139 6.99 6.81 -16.82
C ALA A 139 7.12 8.12 -17.61
N GLU A 140 7.57 9.19 -16.96
CA GLU A 140 7.82 10.49 -17.63
C GLU A 140 8.85 10.37 -18.77
N LYS A 141 9.92 9.62 -18.53
CA LYS A 141 10.97 9.44 -19.53
C LYS A 141 10.47 8.63 -20.73
N TYR A 142 9.65 7.62 -20.49
CA TYR A 142 9.10 6.78 -21.54
C TYR A 142 8.05 7.53 -22.40
N THR A 143 7.12 8.22 -21.73
CA THR A 143 5.98 8.86 -22.41
C THR A 143 6.29 10.26 -22.94
N GLY A 144 7.29 10.94 -22.39
CA GLY A 144 7.55 12.37 -22.65
C GLY A 144 6.50 13.30 -22.02
N ALA A 145 5.54 12.77 -21.27
CA ALA A 145 4.49 13.50 -20.59
C ALA A 145 4.76 13.58 -19.07
N THR A 146 4.09 14.50 -18.38
CA THR A 146 4.31 14.74 -16.93
C THR A 146 3.04 14.65 -16.09
N GLY A 147 1.89 14.35 -16.72
CA GLY A 147 0.60 14.25 -16.04
C GLY A 147 0.38 12.88 -15.40
N PHE A 148 -0.17 12.85 -14.20
CA PHE A 148 -0.51 11.63 -13.47
C PHE A 148 -1.97 11.60 -13.10
N VAL A 149 -2.61 10.43 -13.19
CA VAL A 149 -3.96 10.21 -12.68
C VAL A 149 -3.88 9.31 -11.43
N ILE A 150 -4.61 9.71 -10.38
CA ILE A 150 -4.66 9.03 -9.08
C ILE A 150 -6.09 8.98 -8.55
N THR A 151 -6.35 8.15 -7.53
CA THR A 151 -7.62 8.20 -6.79
C THR A 151 -7.60 9.26 -5.68
N ARG A 152 -8.79 9.72 -5.29
CA ARG A 152 -9.00 10.83 -4.35
C ARG A 152 -8.35 10.64 -2.98
N ASP A 153 -8.28 9.41 -2.49
CA ASP A 153 -7.72 9.10 -1.18
C ASP A 153 -6.44 8.25 -1.29
N ALA A 154 -5.75 8.32 -2.43
CA ALA A 154 -4.52 7.58 -2.68
C ALA A 154 -3.40 7.96 -1.68
N TYR A 155 -2.56 6.97 -1.36
CA TYR A 155 -1.30 7.14 -0.65
C TYR A 155 -0.21 6.30 -1.30
N HIS A 156 0.77 6.96 -1.88
CA HIS A 156 1.89 6.31 -2.58
C HIS A 156 3.25 6.56 -1.91
N GLY A 157 3.31 7.44 -0.91
CA GLY A 157 4.52 7.72 -0.15
C GLY A 157 4.71 9.19 0.21
N ASN A 158 5.93 9.55 0.61
CA ASN A 158 6.25 10.83 1.25
C ASN A 158 7.51 11.54 0.72
N THR A 159 8.11 11.09 -0.40
CA THR A 159 9.07 11.93 -1.13
C THR A 159 8.33 13.10 -1.78
N THR A 160 9.02 14.18 -2.13
CA THR A 160 8.36 15.39 -2.64
C THR A 160 7.43 15.12 -3.82
N ALA A 161 7.90 14.35 -4.83
CA ALA A 161 7.09 14.02 -5.99
C ALA A 161 5.91 13.10 -5.62
N VAL A 162 6.16 12.09 -4.81
CA VAL A 162 5.13 11.11 -4.42
C VAL A 162 4.14 11.69 -3.42
N ALA A 163 4.55 12.64 -2.55
CA ALA A 163 3.63 13.38 -1.69
C ALA A 163 2.63 14.21 -2.52
N ALA A 164 3.08 14.80 -3.64
CA ALA A 164 2.23 15.55 -4.55
C ALA A 164 1.14 14.71 -5.27
N ILE A 165 1.22 13.38 -5.19
CA ILE A 165 0.23 12.42 -5.67
C ILE A 165 -0.36 11.55 -4.54
N SER A 166 -0.26 12.01 -3.29
CA SER A 166 -0.74 11.28 -2.10
C SER A 166 -1.72 12.14 -1.28
N PRO A 167 -2.95 12.35 -1.78
CA PRO A 167 -3.95 13.22 -1.12
C PRO A 167 -4.25 12.83 0.33
N SER A 168 -4.17 11.54 0.66
CA SER A 168 -4.44 11.04 2.01
C SER A 168 -3.41 11.43 3.07
N LEU A 169 -2.36 12.16 2.70
CA LEU A 169 -1.50 12.88 3.66
C LEU A 169 -2.20 14.08 4.30
N GLY A 170 -3.40 14.44 3.83
CA GLY A 170 -4.26 15.48 4.39
C GLY A 170 -4.05 16.86 3.79
N GLY A 171 -4.86 17.82 4.24
CA GLY A 171 -4.96 19.17 3.67
C GLY A 171 -3.69 20.03 3.76
N GLY A 172 -2.64 19.57 4.45
CA GLY A 172 -1.32 20.19 4.43
C GLY A 172 -0.45 19.80 3.24
N THR A 173 -0.90 18.83 2.43
CA THR A 173 -0.18 18.35 1.25
C THR A 173 -0.71 19.05 0.00
N ILE A 174 0.19 19.62 -0.80
CA ILE A 174 -0.16 20.26 -2.06
C ILE A 174 -0.13 19.20 -3.16
N ILE A 175 -1.27 18.96 -3.77
CA ILE A 175 -1.36 18.12 -4.97
C ILE A 175 -0.80 18.88 -6.16
N GLY A 176 -0.02 18.20 -6.99
CA GLY A 176 0.65 18.79 -8.15
C GLY A 176 -0.36 19.32 -9.18
N PRO A 177 -0.05 20.42 -9.90
CA PRO A 177 -0.92 20.94 -10.94
C PRO A 177 -1.03 20.00 -12.16
N ASN A 178 -0.14 19.04 -12.25
CA ASN A 178 -0.09 17.98 -13.26
C ASN A 178 -0.73 16.66 -12.77
N VAL A 179 -1.64 16.74 -11.79
CA VAL A 179 -2.28 15.56 -11.20
C VAL A 179 -3.80 15.62 -11.39
N GLY A 180 -4.33 14.66 -12.13
CA GLY A 180 -5.76 14.39 -12.25
C GLY A 180 -6.23 13.48 -11.11
N VAL A 181 -7.26 13.91 -10.39
CA VAL A 181 -7.81 13.16 -9.24
C VAL A 181 -9.17 12.62 -9.62
N VAL A 182 -9.36 11.30 -9.52
CA VAL A 182 -10.63 10.63 -9.82
C VAL A 182 -11.24 9.98 -8.56
N ALA A 183 -12.56 9.79 -8.57
CA ALA A 183 -13.22 9.04 -7.53
C ALA A 183 -12.80 7.55 -7.56
N PRO A 184 -12.55 6.91 -6.41
CA PRO A 184 -12.30 5.47 -6.39
C PRO A 184 -13.59 4.69 -6.74
N PRO A 185 -13.46 3.45 -7.26
CA PRO A 185 -14.60 2.63 -7.68
C PRO A 185 -15.31 2.02 -6.47
N ASP A 186 -16.17 2.79 -5.80
CA ASP A 186 -16.88 2.41 -4.57
C ASP A 186 -18.01 1.42 -4.86
N THR A 187 -17.78 0.15 -4.52
CA THR A 187 -18.75 -0.94 -4.70
C THR A 187 -19.93 -0.88 -3.74
N TYR A 188 -19.78 -0.19 -2.61
CA TYR A 188 -20.83 -0.08 -1.60
C TYR A 188 -21.83 1.03 -1.91
N ARG A 189 -21.35 2.21 -2.34
CA ARG A 189 -22.22 3.39 -2.58
C ARG A 189 -22.66 3.54 -4.03
N MET A 190 -21.91 2.97 -4.97
CA MET A 190 -22.25 3.05 -6.38
C MET A 190 -23.08 1.85 -6.84
N PRO A 191 -23.97 2.00 -7.84
CA PRO A 191 -24.68 0.87 -8.44
C PRO A 191 -23.70 -0.15 -9.02
N ALA A 192 -23.97 -1.44 -8.80
CA ALA A 192 -23.10 -2.54 -9.24
C ALA A 192 -22.89 -2.59 -10.76
N GLY A 193 -23.84 -2.11 -11.55
CA GLY A 193 -23.71 -2.11 -13.01
C GLY A 193 -22.90 -0.91 -13.54
N GLY A 194 -21.87 -1.20 -14.37
CA GLY A 194 -21.10 -0.15 -15.07
C GLY A 194 -20.03 0.53 -14.23
N LEU A 195 -19.64 -0.02 -13.08
CA LEU A 195 -18.61 0.57 -12.22
C LEU A 195 -17.25 0.68 -12.93
N GLU A 196 -16.83 -0.39 -13.61
CA GLU A 196 -15.61 -0.42 -14.42
C GLU A 196 -15.62 0.65 -15.53
N SER A 197 -16.71 0.70 -16.31
CA SER A 197 -16.85 1.67 -17.41
C SER A 197 -16.87 3.11 -16.89
N ARG A 198 -17.46 3.36 -15.71
CA ARG A 198 -17.48 4.69 -15.09
C ARG A 198 -16.08 5.08 -14.61
N PHE A 199 -15.39 4.20 -13.92
CA PHE A 199 -14.02 4.45 -13.49
C PHE A 199 -13.10 4.71 -14.68
N ALA A 200 -13.24 3.94 -15.76
CA ALA A 200 -12.51 4.18 -17.01
C ALA A 200 -12.83 5.53 -17.63
N ALA A 201 -14.10 5.96 -17.63
CA ALA A 201 -14.51 7.26 -18.13
C ALA A 201 -13.94 8.43 -17.30
N ASP A 202 -13.93 8.29 -15.96
CA ASP A 202 -13.34 9.28 -15.05
C ASP A 202 -11.82 9.41 -15.29
N VAL A 203 -11.11 8.27 -15.43
CA VAL A 203 -9.68 8.25 -15.78
C VAL A 203 -9.43 8.89 -17.13
N ALA A 204 -10.27 8.58 -18.13
CA ALA A 204 -10.18 9.16 -19.46
C ALA A 204 -10.39 10.68 -19.45
N GLY A 205 -11.40 11.17 -18.73
CA GLY A 205 -11.66 12.59 -18.57
C GLY A 205 -10.52 13.34 -17.90
N ALA A 206 -9.98 12.81 -16.80
CA ALA A 206 -8.83 13.38 -16.11
C ALA A 206 -7.58 13.44 -17.02
N ALA A 207 -7.37 12.41 -17.83
CA ALA A 207 -6.26 12.39 -18.80
C ALA A 207 -6.44 13.42 -19.93
N ASP A 208 -7.67 13.62 -20.42
CA ASP A 208 -7.98 14.62 -21.42
C ASP A 208 -7.80 16.06 -20.87
N ASP A 209 -8.17 16.29 -19.60
CA ASP A 209 -7.93 17.56 -18.90
C ASP A 209 -6.43 17.86 -18.75
N LEU A 210 -5.62 16.83 -18.37
CA LEU A 210 -4.17 16.96 -18.30
C LEU A 210 -3.54 17.27 -19.65
N ALA A 211 -4.03 16.66 -20.72
CA ALA A 211 -3.58 16.94 -22.09
C ALA A 211 -3.94 18.37 -22.52
N ALA A 212 -5.15 18.83 -22.22
CA ALA A 212 -5.60 20.20 -22.51
C ALA A 212 -4.79 21.25 -21.71
N ALA A 213 -4.32 20.90 -20.50
CA ALA A 213 -3.43 21.74 -19.70
C ALA A 213 -1.95 21.70 -20.16
N GLY A 214 -1.60 20.88 -21.14
CA GLY A 214 -0.25 20.77 -21.70
C GLY A 214 0.68 19.79 -20.99
N TYR A 215 0.19 19.01 -20.02
CA TYR A 215 0.99 18.01 -19.31
C TYR A 215 1.05 16.66 -20.04
N GLY A 216 0.00 16.29 -20.81
CA GLY A 216 -0.18 14.94 -21.34
C GLY A 216 -0.41 13.92 -20.22
N LEU A 217 -0.55 12.65 -20.57
CA LEU A 217 -0.69 11.56 -19.61
C LEU A 217 0.60 10.75 -19.54
N SER A 218 1.30 10.82 -18.42
CA SER A 218 2.44 9.96 -18.11
C SER A 218 1.97 8.61 -17.57
N ALA A 219 1.20 8.62 -16.48
CA ALA A 219 0.71 7.37 -15.91
C ALA A 219 -0.62 7.52 -15.16
N LEU A 220 -1.35 6.40 -15.09
CA LEU A 220 -2.25 6.07 -13.99
C LEU A 220 -1.44 5.32 -12.94
N ILE A 221 -1.36 5.82 -11.71
CA ILE A 221 -0.82 5.07 -10.58
C ILE A 221 -1.94 4.68 -9.62
N VAL A 222 -2.02 3.41 -9.26
CA VAL A 222 -3.10 2.87 -8.43
C VAL A 222 -2.61 1.75 -7.52
N ASP A 223 -2.97 1.84 -6.24
CA ASP A 223 -2.96 0.70 -5.32
C ASP A 223 -4.08 -0.26 -5.74
N THR A 224 -3.73 -1.47 -6.13
CA THR A 224 -4.64 -2.40 -6.81
C THR A 224 -5.73 -3.00 -5.90
N VAL A 225 -5.74 -2.68 -4.61
CA VAL A 225 -6.87 -2.94 -3.71
C VAL A 225 -7.51 -1.65 -3.20
N PHE A 226 -7.05 -0.46 -3.62
CA PHE A 226 -7.55 0.84 -3.20
C PHE A 226 -7.59 0.96 -1.68
N SER A 227 -6.47 0.59 -1.06
CA SER A 227 -6.36 0.37 0.38
C SER A 227 -6.56 1.63 1.21
N SER A 228 -6.07 2.77 0.73
CA SER A 228 -6.24 4.07 1.39
C SER A 228 -7.64 4.62 1.18
N ASP A 229 -8.21 4.39 0.00
CA ASP A 229 -9.60 4.70 -0.31
C ASP A 229 -10.60 3.83 0.48
N GLY A 230 -10.16 2.68 1.02
CA GLY A 230 -11.00 1.77 1.79
C GLY A 230 -12.03 0.98 0.97
N ILE A 231 -11.75 0.76 -0.32
CA ILE A 231 -12.74 0.26 -1.28
C ILE A 231 -12.64 -1.24 -1.52
N TYR A 232 -11.45 -1.79 -1.75
CA TYR A 232 -11.17 -3.23 -2.00
C TYR A 232 -12.09 -3.89 -3.05
N PRO A 233 -12.22 -3.30 -4.24
CA PRO A 233 -13.26 -3.67 -5.20
C PRO A 233 -13.01 -5.04 -5.86
N ASP A 234 -14.05 -5.59 -6.47
CA ASP A 234 -13.94 -6.61 -7.51
C ASP A 234 -13.21 -6.05 -8.76
N PRO A 235 -12.93 -6.87 -9.80
CA PRO A 235 -12.25 -6.41 -11.01
C PRO A 235 -12.85 -5.12 -11.61
N VAL A 236 -12.03 -4.06 -11.72
CA VAL A 236 -12.48 -2.74 -12.20
C VAL A 236 -11.43 -1.99 -13.03
N LEU A 237 -10.21 -2.55 -13.23
CA LEU A 237 -9.13 -1.81 -13.87
C LEU A 237 -9.02 -2.06 -15.37
N GLY A 238 -9.63 -3.11 -15.93
CA GLY A 238 -9.43 -3.50 -17.34
C GLY A 238 -9.64 -2.35 -18.32
N SER A 239 -10.83 -1.79 -18.33
CA SER A 239 -11.19 -0.68 -19.23
C SER A 239 -10.37 0.60 -18.96
N ALA A 240 -10.00 0.87 -17.71
CA ALA A 240 -9.15 2.03 -17.38
C ALA A 240 -7.72 1.87 -17.93
N VAL A 241 -7.16 0.65 -17.85
CA VAL A 241 -5.85 0.33 -18.47
C VAL A 241 -5.87 0.57 -19.97
N GLU A 242 -6.93 0.14 -20.66
CA GLU A 242 -7.10 0.39 -22.10
C GLU A 242 -7.16 1.89 -22.43
N GLU A 243 -7.91 2.68 -21.63
CA GLU A 243 -8.01 4.12 -21.80
C GLU A 243 -6.68 4.85 -21.60
N VAL A 244 -5.89 4.44 -20.59
CA VAL A 244 -4.55 4.98 -20.33
C VAL A 244 -3.62 4.73 -21.52
N ARG A 245 -3.55 3.47 -21.98
CA ARG A 245 -2.68 3.08 -23.09
C ARG A 245 -3.07 3.73 -24.41
N ARG A 246 -4.36 3.87 -24.67
CA ARG A 246 -4.86 4.57 -25.87
C ARG A 246 -4.43 6.05 -25.93
N ARG A 247 -4.14 6.65 -24.76
CA ARG A 247 -3.63 8.03 -24.64
C ARG A 247 -2.10 8.11 -24.53
N GLY A 248 -1.41 6.99 -24.72
CA GLY A 248 0.05 6.92 -24.67
C GLY A 248 0.65 6.91 -23.28
N GLY A 249 -0.16 6.82 -22.23
CA GLY A 249 0.29 6.68 -20.84
C GLY A 249 0.61 5.23 -20.48
N VAL A 250 1.25 5.04 -19.31
CA VAL A 250 1.53 3.74 -18.72
C VAL A 250 0.73 3.52 -17.41
N VAL A 251 0.61 2.26 -17.01
CA VAL A 251 -0.06 1.89 -15.75
C VAL A 251 0.99 1.45 -14.74
N ILE A 252 1.01 2.14 -13.59
CA ILE A 252 1.84 1.81 -12.43
C ILE A 252 0.93 1.12 -11.40
N ALA A 253 1.16 -0.16 -11.16
CA ALA A 253 0.52 -0.90 -10.07
C ALA A 253 1.34 -0.73 -8.79
N ASP A 254 0.80 -0.01 -7.82
CA ASP A 254 1.39 0.09 -6.48
C ASP A 254 1.00 -1.14 -5.66
N GLU A 255 1.89 -2.12 -5.64
CA GLU A 255 1.75 -3.38 -4.91
C GLU A 255 2.39 -3.35 -3.51
N VAL A 256 2.74 -2.17 -3.02
CA VAL A 256 3.37 -1.98 -1.69
C VAL A 256 2.48 -2.46 -0.55
N GLN A 257 1.16 -2.50 -0.74
CA GLN A 257 0.22 -3.04 0.24
C GLN A 257 -0.42 -4.37 -0.20
N PRO A 258 -0.92 -4.53 -1.45
CA PRO A 258 -1.62 -5.74 -1.87
C PRO A 258 -0.70 -6.90 -2.25
N GLY A 259 0.54 -6.66 -2.58
CA GLY A 259 1.50 -7.68 -3.02
C GLY A 259 1.91 -8.70 -1.96
N PHE A 260 2.71 -9.67 -2.39
CA PHE A 260 3.24 -10.76 -1.56
C PHE A 260 2.16 -11.63 -0.92
N ALA A 261 1.29 -12.22 -1.75
CA ALA A 261 0.25 -13.17 -1.38
C ALA A 261 -0.89 -12.61 -0.50
N ARG A 262 -0.89 -11.32 -0.17
CA ARG A 262 -1.85 -10.68 0.74
C ARG A 262 -3.31 -10.91 0.35
N THR A 263 -3.63 -10.88 -0.93
CA THR A 263 -5.00 -11.04 -1.45
C THR A 263 -5.46 -12.48 -1.58
N GLY A 264 -4.58 -13.46 -1.37
CA GLY A 264 -4.91 -14.89 -1.35
C GLY A 264 -5.15 -15.53 -2.73
N ALA A 265 -5.50 -14.75 -3.75
CA ALA A 265 -5.76 -15.29 -5.09
C ALA A 265 -4.47 -15.49 -5.90
N SER A 266 -3.47 -14.62 -5.69
CA SER A 266 -2.18 -14.66 -6.38
C SER A 266 -1.14 -13.88 -5.58
N MET A 267 0.11 -13.92 -6.04
CA MET A 267 1.21 -13.16 -5.44
C MET A 267 0.98 -11.65 -5.49
N TRP A 268 0.26 -11.16 -6.51
CA TRP A 268 0.06 -9.74 -6.81
C TRP A 268 -1.42 -9.35 -6.89
N GLY A 269 -1.76 -8.18 -6.36
CA GLY A 269 -3.13 -7.67 -6.33
C GLY A 269 -3.67 -7.33 -7.72
N PHE A 270 -2.85 -6.84 -8.66
CA PHE A 270 -3.28 -6.49 -10.01
C PHE A 270 -3.85 -7.67 -10.80
N THR A 271 -3.44 -8.91 -10.49
CA THR A 271 -3.97 -10.10 -11.17
C THR A 271 -5.47 -10.30 -10.94
N ARG A 272 -6.00 -9.80 -9.81
CA ARG A 272 -7.45 -9.82 -9.53
C ARG A 272 -8.27 -9.05 -10.55
N HIS A 273 -7.67 -8.06 -11.19
CA HIS A 273 -8.30 -7.23 -12.22
C HIS A 273 -8.08 -7.75 -13.65
N GLY A 274 -7.33 -8.85 -13.79
CA GLY A 274 -7.03 -9.43 -15.11
C GLY A 274 -6.14 -8.53 -15.97
N VAL A 275 -5.36 -7.64 -15.36
CA VAL A 275 -4.51 -6.68 -16.07
C VAL A 275 -3.03 -7.02 -15.92
N VAL A 276 -2.24 -6.61 -16.92
CA VAL A 276 -0.78 -6.62 -16.88
C VAL A 276 -0.31 -5.16 -16.82
N PRO A 277 0.22 -4.69 -15.69
CA PRO A 277 0.73 -3.32 -15.57
C PRO A 277 2.03 -3.14 -16.37
N ASP A 278 2.37 -1.89 -16.68
CA ASP A 278 3.61 -1.56 -17.36
C ASP A 278 4.78 -1.41 -16.36
N ILE A 279 4.44 -0.97 -15.13
CA ILE A 279 5.35 -0.85 -13.99
C ILE A 279 4.64 -1.40 -12.74
N VAL A 280 5.38 -2.13 -11.91
CA VAL A 280 4.93 -2.66 -10.61
C VAL A 280 5.87 -2.15 -9.53
N THR A 281 5.36 -1.47 -8.51
CA THR A 281 6.15 -1.08 -7.34
C THR A 281 5.78 -1.92 -6.13
N MET A 282 6.78 -2.27 -5.31
CA MET A 282 6.60 -3.15 -4.15
C MET A 282 7.53 -2.76 -3.00
N GLY A 283 7.16 -3.16 -1.79
CA GLY A 283 7.92 -2.80 -0.59
C GLY A 283 7.40 -3.54 0.64
N LYS A 284 7.05 -2.82 1.70
CA LYS A 284 6.55 -3.32 3.01
C LYS A 284 6.81 -4.80 3.34
N PRO A 285 6.02 -5.78 2.78
CA PRO A 285 6.17 -7.20 3.09
C PRO A 285 7.46 -7.82 2.54
N MET A 286 8.05 -7.22 1.51
CA MET A 286 9.18 -7.76 0.75
C MET A 286 10.37 -8.19 1.61
N GLY A 287 10.67 -7.45 2.68
CA GLY A 287 11.78 -7.74 3.60
C GLY A 287 11.36 -8.15 5.01
N ASN A 288 10.07 -8.33 5.27
CA ASN A 288 9.53 -8.65 6.59
C ASN A 288 10.05 -7.73 7.72
N GLY A 289 10.18 -6.43 7.42
CA GLY A 289 10.71 -5.40 8.33
C GLY A 289 12.12 -4.93 7.99
N VAL A 290 12.89 -5.66 7.20
CA VAL A 290 14.16 -5.17 6.65
C VAL A 290 13.85 -4.19 5.51
N PRO A 291 14.45 -2.98 5.50
CA PRO A 291 14.22 -2.00 4.45
C PRO A 291 14.62 -2.53 3.08
N VAL A 292 13.65 -2.81 2.24
CA VAL A 292 13.81 -3.20 0.84
C VAL A 292 12.52 -2.90 0.08
N ALA A 293 12.69 -2.37 -1.12
CA ALA A 293 11.62 -2.11 -2.07
C ALA A 293 12.14 -2.30 -3.50
N ALA A 294 11.25 -2.55 -4.43
CA ALA A 294 11.61 -2.71 -5.84
C ALA A 294 10.55 -2.09 -6.75
N MET A 295 11.01 -1.67 -7.92
CA MET A 295 10.20 -1.34 -9.08
C MET A 295 10.54 -2.36 -10.17
N ALA A 296 9.56 -3.13 -10.63
CA ALA A 296 9.69 -3.99 -11.80
C ALA A 296 8.95 -3.36 -12.98
N ALA A 297 9.48 -3.51 -14.18
CA ALA A 297 8.89 -2.88 -15.35
C ALA A 297 9.07 -3.74 -16.61
N ARG A 298 8.27 -3.44 -17.62
CA ARG A 298 8.50 -3.91 -18.98
C ARG A 298 9.84 -3.36 -19.48
N PRO A 299 10.66 -4.18 -20.14
CA PRO A 299 11.96 -3.73 -20.64
C PRO A 299 11.90 -2.52 -21.57
N ASP A 300 10.91 -2.46 -22.47
CA ASP A 300 10.72 -1.34 -23.39
C ASP A 300 10.32 -0.04 -22.68
N VAL A 301 9.62 -0.12 -21.55
CA VAL A 301 9.26 1.03 -20.70
C VAL A 301 10.48 1.54 -19.92
N LEU A 302 11.34 0.63 -19.46
CA LEU A 302 12.53 0.99 -18.68
C LEU A 302 13.68 1.49 -19.55
N GLU A 303 13.84 0.98 -20.77
CA GLU A 303 15.00 1.24 -21.65
C GLU A 303 15.33 2.73 -21.82
N PRO A 304 14.39 3.65 -22.13
CA PRO A 304 14.71 5.06 -22.30
C PRO A 304 15.31 5.71 -21.06
N PHE A 305 14.87 5.28 -19.88
CA PHE A 305 15.43 5.75 -18.62
C PHE A 305 16.80 5.15 -18.37
N ALA A 306 16.96 3.84 -18.55
CA ALA A 306 18.20 3.12 -18.28
C ALA A 306 19.38 3.58 -19.16
N VAL A 307 19.10 4.01 -20.40
CA VAL A 307 20.14 4.52 -21.33
C VAL A 307 20.61 5.91 -20.92
N ASP A 308 19.70 6.79 -20.53
CA ASP A 308 20.01 8.21 -20.32
C ASP A 308 20.33 8.57 -18.87
N VAL A 309 19.86 7.78 -17.91
CA VAL A 309 19.95 8.12 -16.49
C VAL A 309 20.67 7.02 -15.71
N PRO A 310 21.95 7.23 -15.33
CA PRO A 310 22.64 6.32 -14.43
C PRO A 310 21.88 6.22 -13.09
N TYR A 311 21.55 5.00 -12.67
CA TYR A 311 20.88 4.76 -11.39
C TYR A 311 21.85 4.19 -10.36
N PHE A 312 21.84 4.77 -9.19
CA PHE A 312 22.54 4.27 -8.02
C PHE A 312 21.75 4.59 -6.75
N ASN A 313 21.51 3.57 -5.95
CA ASN A 313 20.98 3.68 -4.59
C ASN A 313 21.98 2.97 -3.66
N THR A 314 22.49 3.66 -2.65
CA THR A 314 23.55 3.14 -1.77
C THR A 314 23.12 1.84 -1.07
N PHE A 315 21.88 1.74 -0.66
CA PHE A 315 21.37 0.60 0.10
C PHE A 315 20.40 -0.29 -0.68
N GLY A 316 19.83 0.20 -1.78
CA GLY A 316 18.93 -0.58 -2.62
C GLY A 316 19.65 -1.79 -3.22
N GLY A 317 19.08 -2.99 -3.03
CA GLY A 317 19.65 -4.24 -3.55
C GLY A 317 20.89 -4.75 -2.82
N ASN A 318 21.17 -4.26 -1.59
CA ASN A 318 22.30 -4.75 -0.80
C ASN A 318 22.12 -6.23 -0.41
N PRO A 319 23.21 -6.99 -0.19
CA PRO A 319 23.14 -8.42 0.08
C PRO A 319 22.24 -8.82 1.26
N VAL A 320 22.21 -8.04 2.33
CA VAL A 320 21.38 -8.34 3.52
C VAL A 320 19.89 -8.20 3.20
N SER A 321 19.52 -7.13 2.50
CA SER A 321 18.14 -6.94 2.04
C SER A 321 17.71 -8.04 1.06
N MET A 322 18.60 -8.46 0.17
CA MET A 322 18.33 -9.57 -0.76
C MET A 322 18.17 -10.91 -0.03
N ALA A 323 18.98 -11.17 1.00
CA ALA A 323 18.84 -12.37 1.84
C ALA A 323 17.50 -12.38 2.61
N ALA A 324 17.10 -11.24 3.15
CA ALA A 324 15.79 -11.10 3.80
C ALA A 324 14.64 -11.36 2.81
N ALA A 325 14.69 -10.72 1.64
CA ALA A 325 13.66 -10.84 0.63
C ALA A 325 13.55 -12.25 0.04
N SER A 326 14.70 -12.94 -0.16
CA SER A 326 14.72 -14.35 -0.56
C SER A 326 14.06 -15.24 0.48
N ALA A 327 14.40 -15.04 1.75
CA ALA A 327 13.82 -15.81 2.85
C ALA A 327 12.31 -15.57 3.01
N VAL A 328 11.82 -14.37 2.69
CA VAL A 328 10.37 -14.10 2.65
C VAL A 328 9.68 -14.91 1.55
N LEU A 329 10.27 -15.01 0.36
CA LEU A 329 9.71 -15.85 -0.70
C LEU A 329 9.72 -17.32 -0.31
N ASP A 330 10.81 -17.82 0.31
CA ASP A 330 10.88 -19.20 0.82
C ASP A 330 9.71 -19.49 1.77
N VAL A 331 9.47 -18.61 2.76
CA VAL A 331 8.39 -18.80 3.74
C VAL A 331 7.01 -18.77 3.08
N ILE A 332 6.78 -17.85 2.12
CA ILE A 332 5.50 -17.79 1.41
C ILE A 332 5.22 -19.12 0.68
N GLU A 333 6.25 -19.69 0.02
CA GLU A 333 6.16 -20.94 -0.72
C GLU A 333 6.04 -22.15 0.22
N ASP A 334 7.00 -22.31 1.16
CA ASP A 334 7.14 -23.49 2.01
C ASP A 334 5.98 -23.65 3.01
N GLU A 335 5.46 -22.54 3.52
CA GLU A 335 4.33 -22.54 4.47
C GLU A 335 2.97 -22.37 3.79
N GLY A 336 2.94 -22.25 2.46
CA GLY A 336 1.69 -22.14 1.69
C GLY A 336 0.86 -20.90 2.02
N LEU A 337 1.52 -19.78 2.29
CA LEU A 337 0.85 -18.59 2.82
C LEU A 337 -0.17 -17.98 1.85
N LEU A 338 -0.02 -18.21 0.54
CA LEU A 338 -1.01 -17.77 -0.44
C LEU A 338 -2.37 -18.46 -0.18
N SER A 339 -2.38 -19.79 -0.06
CA SER A 339 -3.61 -20.54 0.22
C SER A 339 -4.16 -20.26 1.62
N ASN A 340 -3.26 -20.04 2.60
CA ASN A 340 -3.65 -19.63 3.94
C ASN A 340 -4.36 -18.28 3.94
N ALA A 341 -3.83 -17.29 3.23
CA ALA A 341 -4.45 -15.97 3.10
C ALA A 341 -5.84 -16.04 2.48
N ALA A 342 -6.04 -16.90 1.46
CA ALA A 342 -7.36 -17.13 0.87
C ALA A 342 -8.33 -17.76 1.89
N THR A 343 -7.95 -18.88 2.49
CA THR A 343 -8.83 -19.67 3.36
C THR A 343 -9.21 -18.93 4.65
N VAL A 344 -8.21 -18.33 5.32
CA VAL A 344 -8.42 -17.58 6.56
C VAL A 344 -9.17 -16.28 6.26
N GLY A 345 -8.83 -15.60 5.16
CA GLY A 345 -9.51 -14.40 4.70
C GLY A 345 -10.99 -14.64 4.42
N ASP A 346 -11.34 -15.70 3.68
CA ASP A 346 -12.74 -16.04 3.40
C ASP A 346 -13.51 -16.42 4.66
N THR A 347 -12.86 -17.15 5.59
CA THR A 347 -13.46 -17.47 6.89
C THR A 347 -13.74 -16.21 7.70
N LEU A 348 -12.78 -15.29 7.78
CA LEU A 348 -12.92 -14.04 8.53
C LEU A 348 -14.00 -13.16 7.90
N ARG A 349 -13.96 -12.97 6.59
CA ARG A 349 -14.95 -12.18 5.85
C ARG A 349 -16.37 -12.73 6.05
N SER A 350 -16.54 -14.04 5.93
CA SER A 350 -17.84 -14.69 6.13
C SER A 350 -18.38 -14.48 7.55
N ARG A 351 -17.51 -14.58 8.57
CA ARG A 351 -17.91 -14.34 9.96
C ARG A 351 -18.26 -12.89 10.24
N LEU A 352 -17.51 -11.95 9.66
CA LEU A 352 -17.79 -10.52 9.78
C LEU A 352 -19.11 -10.15 9.07
N SER A 353 -19.36 -10.72 7.89
CA SER A 353 -20.62 -10.50 7.15
C SER A 353 -21.85 -11.12 7.83
N ALA A 354 -21.66 -12.06 8.75
CA ALA A 354 -22.72 -12.67 9.52
C ALA A 354 -23.10 -11.87 10.80
N ILE A 355 -22.41 -10.75 11.07
CA ILE A 355 -22.73 -9.87 12.20
C ILE A 355 -24.01 -9.11 11.84
N ASP A 356 -25.06 -9.38 12.59
CA ASP A 356 -26.37 -8.70 12.47
C ASP A 356 -26.38 -7.44 13.34
N ASP A 357 -25.68 -6.40 12.88
CA ASP A 357 -25.64 -5.09 13.53
C ASP A 357 -25.84 -4.00 12.46
N PRO A 358 -26.83 -3.11 12.61
CA PRO A 358 -27.13 -2.07 11.64
C PRO A 358 -25.99 -1.06 11.42
N GLN A 359 -25.02 -0.99 12.33
CA GLN A 359 -23.84 -0.17 12.15
C GLN A 359 -22.79 -0.79 11.21
N VAL A 360 -22.88 -2.10 10.92
CA VAL A 360 -22.05 -2.76 9.92
C VAL A 360 -22.70 -2.57 8.55
N GLY A 361 -22.23 -1.58 7.81
CA GLY A 361 -22.80 -1.24 6.50
C GLY A 361 -22.36 -2.19 5.38
N ASP A 362 -21.10 -2.58 5.38
CA ASP A 362 -20.52 -3.48 4.37
C ASP A 362 -19.27 -4.21 4.87
N VAL A 363 -19.05 -5.41 4.37
CA VAL A 363 -17.83 -6.20 4.61
C VAL A 363 -17.27 -6.64 3.27
N ARG A 364 -16.11 -6.12 2.90
CA ARG A 364 -15.47 -6.34 1.60
C ARG A 364 -13.99 -6.65 1.72
N GLY A 365 -13.37 -7.12 0.65
CA GLY A 365 -11.94 -7.40 0.62
C GLY A 365 -11.59 -8.71 -0.06
N ALA A 366 -10.30 -9.05 0.00
CA ALA A 366 -9.76 -10.28 -0.56
C ALA A 366 -8.61 -10.81 0.30
N GLY A 367 -8.58 -12.11 0.53
CA GLY A 367 -7.59 -12.74 1.37
C GLY A 367 -7.54 -12.07 2.75
N LEU A 368 -6.33 -11.76 3.20
CA LEU A 368 -6.10 -11.06 4.47
C LEU A 368 -6.01 -9.53 4.29
N TYR A 369 -6.85 -8.98 3.42
CA TYR A 369 -7.07 -7.54 3.30
C TYR A 369 -8.58 -7.28 3.32
N ILE A 370 -9.13 -6.93 4.49
CA ILE A 370 -10.57 -6.83 4.74
C ILE A 370 -10.93 -5.46 5.28
N GLY A 371 -11.98 -4.87 4.74
CA GLY A 371 -12.61 -3.65 5.22
C GLY A 371 -13.98 -3.94 5.81
N VAL A 372 -14.27 -3.33 6.95
CA VAL A 372 -15.62 -3.30 7.55
C VAL A 372 -16.06 -1.85 7.63
N GLU A 373 -17.09 -1.51 6.87
CA GLU A 373 -17.62 -0.16 6.83
C GLU A 373 -18.58 0.09 7.99
N ILE A 374 -18.34 1.14 8.76
CA ILE A 374 -19.18 1.53 9.89
C ILE A 374 -20.06 2.72 9.50
N VAL A 375 -21.35 2.56 9.66
CA VAL A 375 -22.37 3.57 9.30
C VAL A 375 -23.29 3.87 10.48
N SER A 376 -23.86 5.06 10.49
CA SER A 376 -24.91 5.45 11.46
C SER A 376 -26.30 4.99 11.03
N ASP A 377 -26.51 4.84 9.72
CA ASP A 377 -27.76 4.39 9.12
C ASP A 377 -27.47 3.52 7.88
N PRO A 378 -27.87 2.24 7.88
CA PRO A 378 -27.63 1.33 6.76
C PRO A 378 -28.42 1.69 5.48
N GLN A 379 -29.50 2.48 5.58
CA GLN A 379 -30.31 2.89 4.42
C GLN A 379 -29.67 4.05 3.67
N THR A 380 -29.24 5.08 4.40
CA THR A 380 -28.57 6.25 3.84
C THR A 380 -27.08 6.01 3.61
N LYS A 381 -26.50 4.96 4.24
CA LYS A 381 -25.08 4.62 4.23
C LYS A 381 -24.20 5.75 4.79
N GLU A 382 -24.76 6.54 5.70
CA GLU A 382 -24.06 7.67 6.31
C GLU A 382 -22.87 7.19 7.15
N PRO A 383 -21.62 7.63 6.86
CA PRO A 383 -20.43 7.18 7.57
C PRO A 383 -20.46 7.55 9.07
N ASP A 384 -20.08 6.63 9.95
CA ASP A 384 -19.88 6.92 11.37
C ASP A 384 -18.40 6.77 11.79
N ARG A 385 -17.64 7.83 11.55
CA ARG A 385 -16.23 7.91 11.97
C ARG A 385 -16.05 7.78 13.48
N ALA A 386 -16.98 8.32 14.27
CA ALA A 386 -16.88 8.29 15.73
C ALA A 386 -17.08 6.87 16.27
N ALA A 387 -18.06 6.11 15.73
CA ALA A 387 -18.26 4.71 16.07
C ALA A 387 -17.06 3.86 15.64
N ALA A 388 -16.54 4.05 14.43
CA ALA A 388 -15.35 3.34 13.95
C ALA A 388 -14.14 3.56 14.87
N ARG A 389 -13.89 4.80 15.31
CA ARG A 389 -12.83 5.10 16.26
C ARG A 389 -13.03 4.43 17.62
N ARG A 390 -14.25 4.46 18.17
CA ARG A 390 -14.56 3.75 19.44
C ARG A 390 -14.30 2.25 19.28
N LEU A 391 -14.69 1.66 18.15
CA LEU A 391 -14.52 0.24 17.88
C LEU A 391 -13.03 -0.15 17.76
N VAL A 392 -12.21 0.68 17.11
CA VAL A 392 -10.76 0.48 17.01
C VAL A 392 -10.12 0.45 18.40
N ASN A 393 -10.46 1.39 19.29
CA ASN A 393 -9.94 1.40 20.65
C ASN A 393 -10.43 0.18 21.46
N ALA A 394 -11.72 -0.16 21.35
CA ALA A 394 -12.28 -1.33 22.01
C ALA A 394 -11.67 -2.66 21.53
N LEU A 395 -11.30 -2.77 20.26
CA LEU A 395 -10.57 -3.93 19.72
C LEU A 395 -9.14 -3.98 20.25
N ARG A 396 -8.44 -2.84 20.27
CA ARG A 396 -7.11 -2.72 20.87
C ARG A 396 -7.12 -3.19 22.33
N ASP A 397 -8.11 -2.77 23.14
CA ASP A 397 -8.26 -3.14 24.55
C ASP A 397 -8.54 -4.64 24.72
N ARG A 398 -9.08 -5.30 23.70
CA ARG A 398 -9.25 -6.76 23.63
C ARG A 398 -8.08 -7.51 23.01
N GLY A 399 -6.96 -6.82 22.79
CA GLY A 399 -5.75 -7.40 22.24
C GLY A 399 -5.76 -7.59 20.73
N VAL A 400 -6.58 -6.82 19.97
CA VAL A 400 -6.63 -6.88 18.50
C VAL A 400 -6.43 -5.46 17.92
N PRO A 401 -5.19 -5.00 17.77
CA PRO A 401 -4.92 -3.72 17.12
C PRO A 401 -5.32 -3.75 15.65
N VAL A 402 -6.12 -2.76 15.25
CA VAL A 402 -6.55 -2.48 13.88
C VAL A 402 -6.47 -0.99 13.61
N SER A 403 -6.72 -0.56 12.37
CA SER A 403 -6.84 0.86 12.03
C SER A 403 -8.13 1.14 11.26
N VAL A 404 -8.38 2.42 10.97
CA VAL A 404 -9.38 2.83 9.99
C VAL A 404 -8.73 3.40 8.73
N GLY A 405 -9.47 3.42 7.65
CA GLY A 405 -9.17 4.03 6.37
C GLY A 405 -10.44 4.52 5.68
N GLY A 406 -10.31 4.85 4.40
CA GLY A 406 -11.40 5.43 3.62
C GLY A 406 -11.55 6.93 3.81
N HIS A 407 -12.28 7.57 2.89
CA HIS A 407 -12.48 9.02 2.85
C HIS A 407 -12.96 9.59 4.19
N ASP A 408 -13.94 8.95 4.77
CA ASP A 408 -14.61 9.39 6.01
C ASP A 408 -13.96 8.81 7.28
N GLY A 409 -12.93 7.96 7.14
CA GLY A 409 -12.26 7.33 8.27
C GLY A 409 -13.17 6.37 9.06
N ASN A 410 -14.12 5.74 8.39
CA ASN A 410 -15.14 4.86 8.96
C ASN A 410 -14.99 3.39 8.51
N VAL A 411 -13.99 3.06 7.71
CA VAL A 411 -13.70 1.68 7.28
C VAL A 411 -12.64 1.08 8.18
N LEU A 412 -12.99 0.08 8.98
CA LEU A 412 -12.02 -0.72 9.71
C LEU A 412 -11.12 -1.46 8.71
N LYS A 413 -9.83 -1.33 8.85
CA LYS A 413 -8.82 -1.86 7.95
C LYS A 413 -8.09 -3.01 8.63
N ILE A 414 -8.44 -4.24 8.26
CA ILE A 414 -7.92 -5.48 8.85
C ILE A 414 -6.94 -6.09 7.85
N ARG A 415 -5.66 -6.20 8.27
CA ARG A 415 -4.55 -6.67 7.42
C ARG A 415 -3.42 -7.23 8.27
N PRO A 416 -3.63 -8.42 8.86
CA PRO A 416 -2.63 -9.08 9.70
C PRO A 416 -1.32 -9.37 8.98
#